data_a27bc6c5adc33e704c23889cc1e4d066
#
_entry.id   a27bc6c5adc33e704c23889cc1e4d066
#
_cell.length_a   1.000
_cell.length_b   1.000
_cell.length_c   1.000
_cell.angle_alpha   90.00
_cell.angle_beta   90.00
_cell.angle_gamma   90.00
#
_symmetry.space_group_name_H-M   'P 1'
#
loop_
_entity.id
_entity.type
_entity.pdbx_description
1 polymer ?
#
loop_
_entity_poly.entity_id
_entity_poly.type
_entity_poly.pdbx_seq_one_letter_code
_entity_poly.pdbx_strand_id
1 'polypeptide(L)'
;MLFSLNHVGVQVVAMLATFVLCMTLGAERHLRHKDAGVKTHVLVGLGSCLFTLVSAYGFAPITGSDVAVDPSRVAAQIVSGIGFLGAGVIFVNNDTVRGLTTAATVWLSAAIGMACGAGMIPLAATAVALDYIVVLLLGPLTSRLQRRRGEVTVRIDYEVGRAIMPEILQAATASGFTATLEETEMTRGEHGRTMNAVMRFHGQRPAAHLIESLSGLDGVDGVECLEGGRLD
;
A
#
# COMPACT_ATOMS: atom_id res chain seq x y z
N MET A 1 11.97 25.66 39.57
CA MET A 1 10.65 25.03 39.65
C MET A 1 10.41 24.33 38.32
N LEU A 2 10.91 23.09 38.20
CA LEU A 2 11.11 22.37 36.89
C LEU A 2 9.83 21.80 36.26
N PHE A 3 8.69 21.81 36.98
CA PHE A 3 7.45 21.30 36.46
C PHE A 3 6.29 22.27 36.78
N SER A 4 5.93 23.09 35.77
CA SER A 4 4.64 23.80 35.84
C SER A 4 3.53 22.81 35.49
N LEU A 5 2.62 22.52 36.42
CA LEU A 5 1.47 21.61 36.25
C LEU A 5 0.58 22.00 35.05
N ASN A 6 0.57 23.27 34.67
CA ASN A 6 -0.16 23.75 33.48
C ASN A 6 0.38 23.23 32.17
N HIS A 7 1.69 23.04 32.06
CA HIS A 7 2.29 22.47 30.84
C HIS A 7 2.09 20.96 30.76
N VAL A 8 2.10 20.25 31.90
CA VAL A 8 1.89 18.79 31.92
C VAL A 8 0.51 18.41 31.38
N GLY A 9 -0.54 19.16 31.76
CA GLY A 9 -1.90 18.92 31.26
C GLY A 9 -1.97 19.00 29.72
N VAL A 10 -1.37 20.04 29.12
CA VAL A 10 -1.34 20.23 27.66
C VAL A 10 -0.55 19.11 26.98
N GLN A 11 0.58 18.70 27.53
CA GLN A 11 1.42 17.64 27.01
C GLN A 11 0.67 16.29 27.03
N VAL A 12 -0.02 15.97 28.14
CA VAL A 12 -0.82 14.75 28.26
C VAL A 12 -1.97 14.76 27.24
N VAL A 13 -2.67 15.88 27.08
CA VAL A 13 -3.73 16.01 26.06
C VAL A 13 -3.19 15.80 24.63
N ALA A 14 -2.03 16.37 24.31
CA ALA A 14 -1.39 16.16 23.01
C ALA A 14 -1.05 14.67 22.76
N MET A 15 -0.51 13.99 23.75
CA MET A 15 -0.19 12.55 23.67
C MET A 15 -1.46 11.69 23.53
N LEU A 16 -2.52 11.98 24.28
CA LEU A 16 -3.79 11.27 24.19
C LEU A 16 -4.48 11.51 22.84
N ALA A 17 -4.48 12.75 22.35
CA ALA A 17 -5.00 13.08 21.03
C ALA A 17 -4.24 12.32 19.93
N THR A 18 -2.91 12.31 20.00
CA THR A 18 -2.07 11.53 19.08
C THR A 18 -2.41 10.05 19.12
N PHE A 19 -2.52 9.48 20.33
CA PHE A 19 -2.87 8.08 20.50
C PHE A 19 -4.20 7.74 19.81
N VAL A 20 -5.26 8.54 20.08
CA VAL A 20 -6.58 8.30 19.49
C VAL A 20 -6.54 8.45 17.97
N LEU A 21 -5.96 9.54 17.44
CA LEU A 21 -5.94 9.81 16.00
C LEU A 21 -5.11 8.75 15.23
N CYS A 22 -3.95 8.36 15.75
CA CYS A 22 -3.13 7.32 15.10
C CYS A 22 -3.73 5.92 15.27
N MET A 23 -4.47 5.67 16.37
CA MET A 23 -5.21 4.42 16.56
C MET A 23 -6.31 4.27 15.52
N THR A 24 -7.09 5.33 15.25
CA THR A 24 -8.14 5.29 14.22
C THR A 24 -7.55 5.02 12.84
N LEU A 25 -6.46 5.73 12.47
CA LEU A 25 -5.75 5.51 11.21
C LEU A 25 -5.25 4.07 11.09
N GLY A 26 -4.58 3.57 12.13
CA GLY A 26 -4.03 2.21 12.13
C GLY A 26 -5.11 1.12 12.18
N ALA A 27 -6.27 1.39 12.77
CA ALA A 27 -7.40 0.45 12.80
C ALA A 27 -7.96 0.21 11.38
N GLU A 28 -8.11 1.26 10.58
CA GLU A 28 -8.51 1.14 9.19
C GLU A 28 -7.50 0.29 8.38
N ARG A 29 -6.20 0.53 8.57
CA ARG A 29 -5.14 -0.27 7.95
C ARG A 29 -5.19 -1.74 8.36
N HIS A 30 -5.40 -2.00 9.65
CA HIS A 30 -5.53 -3.35 10.19
C HIS A 30 -6.74 -4.10 9.62
N LEU A 31 -7.90 -3.45 9.55
CA LEU A 31 -9.12 -4.03 8.97
C LEU A 31 -8.96 -4.36 7.47
N ARG A 32 -8.11 -3.63 6.76
CA ARG A 32 -7.80 -3.88 5.34
C ARG A 32 -6.60 -4.79 5.12
N HIS A 33 -6.11 -5.47 6.16
CA HIS A 33 -4.98 -6.42 6.08
C HIS A 33 -3.71 -5.80 5.44
N LYS A 34 -3.39 -4.53 5.82
CA LYS A 34 -2.16 -3.86 5.39
C LYS A 34 -1.01 -4.18 6.33
N ASP A 35 0.24 -4.16 5.82
CA ASP A 35 1.45 -4.59 6.54
C ASP A 35 1.70 -3.80 7.84
N ALA A 36 1.42 -2.47 7.87
CA ALA A 36 1.47 -1.65 9.06
C ALA A 36 0.07 -1.42 9.62
N GLY A 37 -0.18 -1.91 10.84
CA GLY A 37 -1.46 -1.80 11.55
C GLY A 37 -1.42 -0.80 12.72
N VAL A 38 -2.35 -0.98 13.67
CA VAL A 38 -2.56 -0.08 14.83
C VAL A 38 -1.28 0.20 15.62
N LYS A 39 -0.53 -0.84 15.97
CA LYS A 39 0.68 -0.70 16.81
C LYS A 39 1.70 0.22 16.15
N THR A 40 1.97 0.02 14.87
CA THR A 40 2.97 0.80 14.12
C THR A 40 2.57 2.27 14.05
N HIS A 41 1.33 2.58 13.65
CA HIS A 41 0.85 3.96 13.52
C HIS A 41 0.85 4.69 14.86
N VAL A 42 0.37 4.05 15.93
CA VAL A 42 0.35 4.62 17.28
C VAL A 42 1.78 4.90 17.79
N LEU A 43 2.71 3.95 17.66
CA LEU A 43 4.08 4.13 18.15
C LEU A 43 4.82 5.23 17.38
N VAL A 44 4.66 5.30 16.06
CA VAL A 44 5.24 6.36 15.23
C VAL A 44 4.68 7.72 15.62
N GLY A 45 3.35 7.83 15.76
CA GLY A 45 2.70 9.08 16.17
C GLY A 45 3.15 9.54 17.56
N LEU A 46 3.10 8.65 18.55
CA LEU A 46 3.52 8.95 19.93
C LEU A 46 5.00 9.37 19.99
N GLY A 47 5.88 8.67 19.27
CA GLY A 47 7.30 9.03 19.19
C GLY A 47 7.48 10.44 18.62
N SER A 48 6.80 10.76 17.51
CA SER A 48 6.87 12.07 16.87
C SER A 48 6.30 13.19 17.77
N CYS A 49 5.18 12.93 18.46
CA CYS A 49 4.60 13.85 19.43
C CYS A 49 5.57 14.12 20.59
N LEU A 50 6.14 13.06 21.16
CA LEU A 50 7.08 13.17 22.28
C LEU A 50 8.32 13.95 21.89
N PHE A 51 8.93 13.67 20.73
CA PHE A 51 10.09 14.44 20.24
C PHE A 51 9.76 15.92 20.05
N THR A 52 8.55 16.23 19.53
CA THR A 52 8.09 17.62 19.35
C THR A 52 7.92 18.32 20.71
N LEU A 53 7.31 17.65 21.69
CA LEU A 53 7.13 18.18 23.04
C LEU A 53 8.47 18.38 23.76
N VAL A 54 9.41 17.45 23.63
CA VAL A 54 10.75 17.58 24.18
C VAL A 54 11.49 18.76 23.54
N SER A 55 11.35 18.95 22.22
CA SER A 55 11.93 20.11 21.53
C SER A 55 11.35 21.43 22.03
N ALA A 56 10.04 21.49 22.24
CA ALA A 56 9.36 22.72 22.66
C ALA A 56 9.61 23.08 24.15
N TYR A 57 9.66 22.09 25.03
CA TYR A 57 9.64 22.30 26.48
C TYR A 57 10.87 21.75 27.23
N GLY A 58 11.61 20.78 26.64
CA GLY A 58 12.64 20.03 27.35
C GLY A 58 13.95 20.81 27.53
N PHE A 59 14.31 21.67 26.58
CA PHE A 59 15.60 22.36 26.58
C PHE A 59 15.55 23.78 27.18
N ALA A 60 14.42 24.43 27.19
CA ALA A 60 14.26 25.79 27.72
C ALA A 60 14.81 26.02 29.13
N PRO A 61 14.69 25.08 30.09
CA PRO A 61 15.25 25.26 31.43
C PRO A 61 16.77 25.19 31.50
N ILE A 62 17.43 24.65 30.47
CA ILE A 62 18.88 24.36 30.47
C ILE A 62 19.64 25.43 29.70
N THR A 63 18.99 26.11 28.76
CA THR A 63 19.68 26.97 27.76
C THR A 63 19.80 28.45 28.17
N GLY A 64 19.31 28.89 29.31
CA GLY A 64 19.40 30.32 29.69
C GLY A 64 18.70 31.27 28.70
N SER A 65 18.61 32.56 29.06
CA SER A 65 17.91 33.59 28.27
C SER A 65 18.58 33.96 26.94
N ASP A 66 19.86 33.64 26.78
CA ASP A 66 20.70 34.12 25.66
C ASP A 66 20.85 33.10 24.52
N VAL A 67 20.22 31.91 24.64
CA VAL A 67 20.30 30.86 23.62
C VAL A 67 18.98 30.78 22.86
N ALA A 68 19.03 31.05 21.57
CA ALA A 68 17.90 30.83 20.68
C ALA A 68 17.72 29.31 20.39
N VAL A 69 16.65 28.74 20.89
CA VAL A 69 16.26 27.35 20.59
C VAL A 69 15.41 27.36 19.33
N ASP A 70 15.82 26.59 18.34
CA ASP A 70 15.06 26.40 17.10
C ASP A 70 14.28 25.08 17.17
N PRO A 71 12.99 25.10 17.46
CA PRO A 71 12.18 23.89 17.58
C PRO A 71 11.95 23.19 16.24
N SER A 72 12.17 23.88 15.11
CA SER A 72 11.99 23.31 13.77
C SER A 72 13.02 22.24 13.42
N ARG A 73 14.18 22.25 14.06
CA ARG A 73 15.25 21.25 13.82
C ARG A 73 14.80 19.82 14.16
N VAL A 74 14.09 19.65 15.26
CA VAL A 74 13.59 18.32 15.63
C VAL A 74 12.51 17.87 14.67
N ALA A 75 11.62 18.77 14.24
CA ALA A 75 10.64 18.49 13.22
C ALA A 75 11.30 18.01 11.91
N ALA A 76 12.35 18.68 11.46
CA ALA A 76 13.12 18.28 10.27
C ALA A 76 13.73 16.87 10.42
N GLN A 77 14.24 16.53 11.62
CA GLN A 77 14.82 15.21 11.89
C GLN A 77 13.73 14.11 11.96
N ILE A 78 12.54 14.42 12.46
CA ILE A 78 11.39 13.48 12.42
C ILE A 78 11.05 13.15 10.96
N VAL A 79 10.92 14.18 10.12
CA VAL A 79 10.60 14.01 8.69
C VAL A 79 11.66 13.19 7.96
N SER A 80 12.94 13.43 8.25
CA SER A 80 14.03 12.65 7.68
C SER A 80 14.06 11.22 8.20
N GLY A 81 13.95 11.05 9.53
CA GLY A 81 14.08 9.75 10.21
C GLY A 81 12.96 8.77 9.84
N ILE A 82 11.72 9.25 9.65
CA ILE A 82 10.61 8.39 9.27
C ILE A 82 10.79 7.78 7.87
N GLY A 83 11.59 8.40 7.00
CA GLY A 83 11.92 7.87 5.68
C GLY A 83 12.55 6.48 5.73
N PHE A 84 13.36 6.18 6.76
CA PHE A 84 13.93 4.86 6.98
C PHE A 84 12.86 3.79 7.24
N LEU A 85 11.87 4.10 8.10
CA LEU A 85 10.74 3.20 8.36
C LEU A 85 9.85 3.06 7.12
N GLY A 86 9.63 4.16 6.39
CA GLY A 86 8.89 4.14 5.13
C GLY A 86 9.54 3.23 4.08
N ALA A 87 10.85 3.32 3.92
CA ALA A 87 11.59 2.44 3.02
C ALA A 87 11.50 0.96 3.44
N GLY A 88 11.50 0.69 4.76
CA GLY A 88 11.42 -0.67 5.30
C GLY A 88 10.08 -1.39 5.06
N VAL A 89 9.02 -0.68 4.69
CA VAL A 89 7.71 -1.27 4.36
C VAL A 89 7.41 -1.32 2.86
N ILE A 90 8.36 -0.89 2.03
CA ILE A 90 8.25 -0.95 0.57
C ILE A 90 9.01 -2.17 0.07
N PHE A 91 8.31 -3.06 -0.60
CA PHE A 91 8.87 -4.27 -1.19
C PHE A 91 8.78 -4.20 -2.71
N VAL A 92 9.89 -4.53 -3.37
CA VAL A 92 9.97 -4.66 -4.83
C VAL A 92 10.20 -6.13 -5.14
N ASN A 93 9.28 -6.73 -5.89
CA ASN A 93 9.39 -8.11 -6.34
C ASN A 93 9.04 -8.16 -7.83
N ASN A 94 10.02 -8.54 -8.66
CA ASN A 94 9.96 -8.43 -10.11
C ASN A 94 9.47 -7.03 -10.50
N ASP A 95 8.44 -6.89 -11.33
CA ASP A 95 7.92 -5.60 -11.78
C ASP A 95 6.84 -4.99 -10.86
N THR A 96 6.64 -5.59 -9.67
CA THR A 96 5.57 -5.14 -8.74
C THR A 96 6.16 -4.45 -7.52
N VAL A 97 5.72 -3.21 -7.26
CA VAL A 97 6.06 -2.45 -6.05
C VAL A 97 4.88 -2.46 -5.09
N ARG A 98 5.08 -2.97 -3.88
CA ARG A 98 4.07 -3.03 -2.81
C ARG A 98 4.49 -2.16 -1.62
N GLY A 99 3.52 -1.75 -0.78
CA GLY A 99 3.80 -1.01 0.45
C GLY A 99 3.86 0.51 0.32
N LEU A 100 3.75 1.10 -0.88
CA LEU A 100 3.83 2.56 -1.08
C LEU A 100 2.78 3.33 -0.27
N THR A 101 1.51 2.89 -0.29
CA THR A 101 0.44 3.51 0.51
C THR A 101 0.68 3.30 2.00
N THR A 102 1.20 2.14 2.41
CA THR A 102 1.56 1.86 3.80
C THR A 102 2.66 2.80 4.28
N ALA A 103 3.71 3.01 3.49
CA ALA A 103 4.77 3.97 3.80
C ALA A 103 4.24 5.40 3.95
N ALA A 104 3.35 5.83 3.05
CA ALA A 104 2.72 7.15 3.09
C ALA A 104 1.86 7.34 4.36
N THR A 105 1.07 6.34 4.78
CA THR A 105 0.25 6.43 5.99
C THR A 105 1.09 6.38 7.28
N VAL A 106 2.20 5.64 7.30
CA VAL A 106 3.17 5.66 8.40
C VAL A 106 3.81 7.05 8.51
N TRP A 107 4.19 7.66 7.38
CA TRP A 107 4.70 9.03 7.33
C TRP A 107 3.67 10.06 7.83
N LEU A 108 2.39 9.90 7.44
CA LEU A 108 1.28 10.73 7.92
C LEU A 108 1.09 10.61 9.44
N SER A 109 1.26 9.41 10.02
CA SER A 109 1.19 9.23 11.48
C SER A 109 2.25 10.04 12.23
N ALA A 110 3.46 10.13 11.68
CA ALA A 110 4.50 10.98 12.24
C ALA A 110 4.11 12.46 12.19
N ALA A 111 3.53 12.92 11.08
CA ALA A 111 3.04 14.29 10.92
C ALA A 111 1.89 14.60 11.89
N ILE A 112 0.94 13.67 12.11
CA ILE A 112 -0.14 13.80 13.09
C ILE A 112 0.42 13.96 14.51
N GLY A 113 1.39 13.11 14.89
CA GLY A 113 2.06 13.19 16.18
C GLY A 113 2.76 14.53 16.38
N MET A 114 3.49 14.98 15.36
CA MET A 114 4.19 16.27 15.36
C MET A 114 3.21 17.44 15.49
N ALA A 115 2.10 17.43 14.75
CA ALA A 115 1.08 18.47 14.82
C ALA A 115 0.40 18.51 16.23
N CYS A 116 0.07 17.36 16.80
CA CYS A 116 -0.46 17.30 18.17
C CYS A 116 0.55 17.83 19.21
N GLY A 117 1.84 17.44 19.10
CA GLY A 117 2.90 17.91 19.95
C GLY A 117 3.15 19.43 19.84
N ALA A 118 2.89 20.01 18.67
CA ALA A 118 2.92 21.45 18.44
C ALA A 118 1.63 22.18 18.87
N GLY A 119 0.64 21.48 19.47
CA GLY A 119 -0.63 22.07 19.90
C GLY A 119 -1.66 22.23 18.77
N MET A 120 -1.40 21.70 17.57
CA MET A 120 -2.25 21.84 16.38
C MET A 120 -3.19 20.64 16.21
N ILE A 121 -3.86 20.22 17.29
CA ILE A 121 -4.76 19.04 17.30
C ILE A 121 -5.87 19.12 16.24
N PRO A 122 -6.55 20.28 16.02
CA PRO A 122 -7.56 20.38 14.96
C PRO A 122 -7.00 20.10 13.56
N LEU A 123 -5.78 20.54 13.28
CA LEU A 123 -5.10 20.26 12.01
C LEU A 123 -4.79 18.75 11.85
N ALA A 124 -4.31 18.12 12.92
CA ALA A 124 -4.09 16.68 12.96
C ALA A 124 -5.37 15.88 12.71
N ALA A 125 -6.48 16.27 13.34
CA ALA A 125 -7.79 15.66 13.12
C ALA A 125 -8.28 15.85 11.68
N THR A 126 -8.06 17.03 11.09
CA THR A 126 -8.39 17.29 9.69
C THR A 126 -7.58 16.39 8.76
N ALA A 127 -6.29 16.17 9.03
CA ALA A 127 -5.46 15.28 8.24
C ALA A 127 -5.97 13.82 8.26
N VAL A 128 -6.38 13.34 9.43
CA VAL A 128 -7.01 12.00 9.56
C VAL A 128 -8.33 11.93 8.78
N ALA A 129 -9.19 12.95 8.89
CA ALA A 129 -10.45 12.98 8.14
C ALA A 129 -10.22 12.95 6.62
N LEU A 130 -9.23 13.69 6.13
CA LEU A 130 -8.85 13.69 4.71
C LEU A 130 -8.28 12.33 4.28
N ASP A 131 -7.48 11.67 5.12
CA ASP A 131 -7.00 10.32 4.83
C ASP A 131 -8.16 9.33 4.67
N TYR A 132 -9.15 9.38 5.56
CA TYR A 132 -10.36 8.57 5.42
C TYR A 132 -11.12 8.86 4.12
N ILE A 133 -11.21 10.12 3.70
CA ILE A 133 -11.82 10.51 2.41
C ILE A 133 -11.03 9.87 1.26
N VAL A 134 -9.71 9.96 1.27
CA VAL A 134 -8.85 9.35 0.25
C VAL A 134 -9.07 7.84 0.18
N VAL A 135 -9.05 7.17 1.32
CA VAL A 135 -9.12 5.70 1.37
C VAL A 135 -10.52 5.17 1.05
N LEU A 136 -11.58 5.84 1.53
CA LEU A 136 -12.96 5.37 1.37
C LEU A 136 -13.59 5.78 0.05
N LEU A 137 -13.23 6.95 -0.50
CA LEU A 137 -13.82 7.47 -1.73
C LEU A 137 -12.91 7.25 -2.95
N LEU A 138 -11.63 7.64 -2.88
CA LEU A 138 -10.73 7.53 -4.02
C LEU A 138 -10.32 6.07 -4.28
N GLY A 139 -10.18 5.25 -3.26
CA GLY A 139 -9.85 3.83 -3.40
C GLY A 139 -10.84 3.07 -4.31
N PRO A 140 -12.14 3.04 -4.00
CA PRO A 140 -13.13 2.39 -4.86
C PRO A 140 -13.34 3.11 -6.20
N LEU A 141 -13.16 4.43 -6.28
CA LEU A 141 -13.27 5.18 -7.53
C LEU A 141 -12.15 4.80 -8.50
N THR A 142 -10.92 4.75 -8.05
CA THR A 142 -9.75 4.35 -8.87
C THR A 142 -9.83 2.88 -9.27
N SER A 143 -10.28 1.99 -8.38
CA SER A 143 -10.48 0.59 -8.72
C SER A 143 -11.57 0.37 -9.78
N ARG A 144 -12.63 1.19 -9.78
CA ARG A 144 -13.66 1.17 -10.84
C ARG A 144 -13.13 1.66 -12.18
N LEU A 145 -12.23 2.66 -12.18
CA LEU A 145 -11.57 3.13 -13.39
C LEU A 145 -10.57 2.10 -13.94
N GLN A 146 -9.81 1.45 -13.06
CA GLN A 146 -8.89 0.37 -13.43
C GLN A 146 -9.60 -0.90 -13.89
N ARG A 147 -10.78 -1.22 -13.34
CA ARG A 147 -11.62 -2.35 -13.81
C ARG A 147 -12.03 -2.26 -15.27
N ARG A 148 -11.95 -1.08 -15.91
CA ARG A 148 -12.17 -0.93 -17.35
C ARG A 148 -10.99 -1.41 -18.20
N ARG A 149 -9.83 -1.66 -17.59
CA ARG A 149 -8.70 -2.38 -18.19
C ARG A 149 -8.61 -3.72 -17.48
N GLY A 150 -9.40 -4.69 -17.95
CA GLY A 150 -9.40 -6.03 -17.40
C GLY A 150 -8.01 -6.62 -17.52
N GLU A 151 -7.34 -6.83 -16.37
CA GLU A 151 -6.13 -7.60 -16.26
C GLU A 151 -6.50 -8.98 -15.72
N VAL A 152 -6.12 -10.02 -16.43
CA VAL A 152 -6.43 -11.41 -16.08
C VAL A 152 -5.16 -12.22 -16.23
N THR A 153 -4.74 -12.88 -15.16
CA THR A 153 -3.64 -13.86 -15.20
C THR A 153 -4.23 -15.25 -15.34
N VAL A 154 -3.83 -15.93 -16.40
CA VAL A 154 -4.34 -17.25 -16.78
C VAL A 154 -3.19 -18.22 -16.90
N ARG A 155 -3.34 -19.40 -16.31
CA ARG A 155 -2.49 -20.56 -16.57
C ARG A 155 -3.09 -21.36 -17.70
N ILE A 156 -2.25 -21.67 -18.70
CA ILE A 156 -2.65 -22.42 -19.89
C ILE A 156 -1.76 -23.64 -19.98
N ASP A 157 -2.38 -24.81 -19.95
CA ASP A 157 -1.71 -26.10 -20.17
C ASP A 157 -1.93 -26.53 -21.61
N TYR A 158 -0.84 -26.79 -22.36
CA TYR A 158 -0.92 -27.19 -23.75
C TYR A 158 0.14 -28.22 -24.13
N GLU A 159 -0.13 -29.01 -25.18
CA GLU A 159 0.76 -30.04 -25.68
C GLU A 159 2.06 -29.48 -26.30
N VAL A 160 3.20 -30.07 -25.93
CA VAL A 160 4.50 -29.72 -26.50
C VAL A 160 4.68 -30.40 -27.87
N GLY A 161 5.03 -29.61 -28.88
CA GLY A 161 5.30 -30.11 -30.24
C GLY A 161 4.37 -29.53 -31.31
N ARG A 162 3.27 -28.92 -30.94
CA ARG A 162 2.44 -28.06 -31.80
C ARG A 162 2.81 -26.60 -31.51
N ALA A 163 2.85 -25.75 -32.53
CA ALA A 163 3.11 -24.31 -32.38
C ALA A 163 1.87 -23.58 -31.84
N ILE A 164 1.37 -23.98 -30.64
CA ILE A 164 0.12 -23.49 -30.04
C ILE A 164 0.26 -22.07 -29.53
N MET A 165 1.44 -21.64 -29.08
CA MET A 165 1.65 -20.29 -28.55
C MET A 165 1.24 -19.16 -29.54
N PRO A 166 1.57 -19.22 -30.84
CA PRO A 166 1.06 -18.25 -31.82
C PRO A 166 -0.47 -18.22 -31.91
N GLU A 167 -1.13 -19.39 -31.82
CA GLU A 167 -2.60 -19.49 -31.86
C GLU A 167 -3.24 -18.88 -30.61
N ILE A 168 -2.65 -19.09 -29.42
CA ILE A 168 -3.03 -18.43 -28.16
C ILE A 168 -2.95 -16.91 -28.29
N LEU A 169 -1.83 -16.39 -28.81
CA LEU A 169 -1.62 -14.96 -29.00
C LEU A 169 -2.59 -14.37 -30.04
N GLN A 170 -2.89 -15.12 -31.11
CA GLN A 170 -3.84 -14.71 -32.12
C GLN A 170 -5.28 -14.69 -31.56
N ALA A 171 -5.70 -15.71 -30.84
CA ALA A 171 -7.01 -15.79 -30.20
C ALA A 171 -7.20 -14.66 -29.15
N ALA A 172 -6.16 -14.38 -28.35
CA ALA A 172 -6.17 -13.28 -27.41
C ALA A 172 -6.32 -11.93 -28.12
N THR A 173 -5.55 -11.70 -29.19
CA THR A 173 -5.60 -10.46 -29.97
C THR A 173 -6.96 -10.29 -30.65
N ALA A 174 -7.52 -11.36 -31.22
CA ALA A 174 -8.86 -11.34 -31.83
C ALA A 174 -9.96 -11.05 -30.81
N SER A 175 -9.76 -11.49 -29.58
CA SER A 175 -10.66 -11.20 -28.45
C SER A 175 -10.46 -9.79 -27.86
N GLY A 176 -9.48 -9.00 -28.36
CA GLY A 176 -9.20 -7.64 -27.91
C GLY A 176 -8.32 -7.57 -26.68
N PHE A 177 -7.51 -8.61 -26.43
CA PHE A 177 -6.54 -8.66 -25.35
C PHE A 177 -5.10 -8.63 -25.89
N THR A 178 -4.22 -7.96 -25.15
CA THR A 178 -2.77 -8.10 -25.31
C THR A 178 -2.26 -9.09 -24.28
N ALA A 179 -1.35 -9.97 -24.69
CA ALA A 179 -0.82 -11.03 -23.82
C ALA A 179 0.64 -10.76 -23.49
N THR A 180 1.04 -10.98 -22.24
CA THR A 180 2.42 -10.99 -21.78
C THR A 180 2.69 -12.33 -21.11
N LEU A 181 3.75 -13.01 -21.55
CA LEU A 181 4.20 -14.26 -20.96
C LEU A 181 4.97 -13.96 -19.67
N GLU A 182 4.59 -14.54 -18.54
CA GLU A 182 5.25 -14.36 -17.26
C GLU A 182 6.17 -15.53 -16.91
N GLU A 183 5.66 -16.74 -17.05
CA GLU A 183 6.35 -17.94 -16.66
C GLU A 183 6.01 -19.10 -17.59
N THR A 184 6.98 -19.97 -17.85
CA THR A 184 6.76 -21.23 -18.56
C THR A 184 7.47 -22.34 -17.85
N GLU A 185 6.74 -23.42 -17.58
CA GLU A 185 7.27 -24.64 -16.98
C GLU A 185 6.90 -25.85 -17.83
N MET A 186 7.86 -26.74 -18.05
CA MET A 186 7.62 -27.97 -18.76
C MET A 186 7.36 -29.11 -17.79
N THR A 187 6.16 -29.68 -17.84
CA THR A 187 5.76 -30.80 -16.99
C THR A 187 5.61 -32.06 -17.83
N ARG A 188 5.99 -33.20 -17.26
CA ARG A 188 5.82 -34.51 -17.91
C ARG A 188 4.53 -35.15 -17.36
N GLY A 189 3.46 -35.08 -18.13
CA GLY A 189 2.18 -35.72 -17.78
C GLY A 189 2.12 -37.18 -18.25
N GLU A 190 1.03 -37.87 -17.90
CA GLU A 190 0.77 -39.28 -18.27
C GLU A 190 0.62 -39.49 -19.79
N HIS A 191 0.22 -38.46 -20.53
CA HIS A 191 -0.06 -38.50 -21.98
C HIS A 191 1.00 -37.80 -22.85
N GLY A 192 2.10 -37.35 -22.27
CA GLY A 192 3.16 -36.67 -23.02
C GLY A 192 3.85 -35.51 -22.28
N ARG A 193 4.51 -34.62 -23.02
CA ARG A 193 5.08 -33.39 -22.49
C ARG A 193 4.05 -32.28 -22.59
N THR A 194 3.66 -31.71 -21.47
CA THR A 194 2.76 -30.56 -21.38
C THR A 194 3.54 -29.33 -20.98
N MET A 195 3.31 -28.22 -21.67
CA MET A 195 3.82 -26.91 -21.29
C MET A 195 2.76 -26.19 -20.48
N ASN A 196 3.13 -25.73 -19.30
CA ASN A 196 2.35 -24.88 -18.45
C ASN A 196 2.85 -23.44 -18.62
N ALA A 197 2.03 -22.55 -19.16
CA ALA A 197 2.36 -21.16 -19.37
C ALA A 197 1.46 -20.26 -18.51
N VAL A 198 2.07 -19.44 -17.68
CA VAL A 198 1.37 -18.37 -16.97
C VAL A 198 1.45 -17.11 -17.80
N MET A 199 0.31 -16.62 -18.25
CA MET A 199 0.19 -15.47 -19.12
C MET A 199 -0.72 -14.42 -18.50
N ARG A 200 -0.31 -13.16 -18.62
CA ARG A 200 -1.08 -12.00 -18.24
C ARG A 200 -1.71 -11.37 -19.46
N PHE A 201 -3.03 -11.22 -19.42
CA PHE A 201 -3.82 -10.63 -20.49
C PHE A 201 -4.39 -9.28 -20.06
N HIS A 202 -4.22 -8.27 -20.92
CA HIS A 202 -4.79 -6.94 -20.74
C HIS A 202 -5.83 -6.67 -21.81
N GLY A 203 -7.08 -6.41 -21.42
CA GLY A 203 -8.16 -6.15 -22.36
C GLY A 203 -9.30 -5.34 -21.74
N GLN A 204 -10.26 -4.96 -22.58
CA GLN A 204 -11.46 -4.20 -22.14
C GLN A 204 -12.71 -5.08 -22.08
N ARG A 205 -12.63 -6.30 -22.57
CA ARG A 205 -13.76 -7.25 -22.60
C ARG A 205 -13.78 -8.13 -21.35
N PRO A 206 -14.93 -8.75 -21.02
CA PRO A 206 -15.01 -9.73 -19.93
C PRO A 206 -14.03 -10.88 -20.13
N ALA A 207 -13.39 -11.33 -19.06
CA ALA A 207 -12.43 -12.44 -19.07
C ALA A 207 -13.05 -13.76 -19.57
N ALA A 208 -14.36 -13.95 -19.36
CA ALA A 208 -15.09 -15.12 -19.80
C ALA A 208 -14.92 -15.39 -21.31
N HIS A 209 -14.99 -14.35 -22.15
CA HIS A 209 -14.77 -14.49 -23.60
C HIS A 209 -13.35 -14.91 -23.96
N LEU A 210 -12.36 -14.44 -23.21
CA LEU A 210 -10.98 -14.85 -23.42
C LEU A 210 -10.80 -16.32 -23.05
N ILE A 211 -11.30 -16.72 -21.88
CA ILE A 211 -11.19 -18.11 -21.39
C ILE A 211 -11.89 -19.07 -22.35
N GLU A 212 -13.09 -18.73 -22.82
CA GLU A 212 -13.83 -19.52 -23.81
C GLU A 212 -13.04 -19.68 -25.12
N SER A 213 -12.47 -18.56 -25.63
CA SER A 213 -11.67 -18.58 -26.86
C SER A 213 -10.39 -19.39 -26.72
N LEU A 214 -9.74 -19.36 -25.56
CA LEU A 214 -8.51 -20.13 -25.30
C LEU A 214 -8.80 -21.62 -25.06
N SER A 215 -9.87 -21.94 -24.34
CA SER A 215 -10.28 -23.33 -24.08
C SER A 215 -10.78 -24.04 -25.35
N GLY A 216 -11.17 -23.31 -26.39
CA GLY A 216 -11.60 -23.84 -27.67
C GLY A 216 -10.46 -24.15 -28.65
N LEU A 217 -9.20 -23.85 -28.30
CA LEU A 217 -8.06 -24.12 -29.17
C LEU A 217 -7.65 -25.60 -29.13
N ASP A 218 -7.40 -26.17 -30.31
CA ASP A 218 -6.95 -27.56 -30.43
C ASP A 218 -5.52 -27.72 -29.89
N GLY A 219 -5.36 -28.57 -28.86
CA GLY A 219 -4.08 -28.81 -28.17
C GLY A 219 -3.89 -27.96 -26.88
N VAL A 220 -4.90 -27.22 -26.45
CA VAL A 220 -4.98 -26.66 -25.10
C VAL A 220 -5.72 -27.64 -24.21
N ASP A 221 -5.03 -28.17 -23.19
CA ASP A 221 -5.57 -29.19 -22.26
C ASP A 221 -6.34 -28.56 -21.09
N GLY A 222 -5.95 -27.36 -20.68
CA GLY A 222 -6.58 -26.66 -19.56
C GLY A 222 -6.31 -25.15 -19.56
N VAL A 223 -7.29 -24.41 -19.05
CA VAL A 223 -7.24 -22.96 -18.86
C VAL A 223 -7.74 -22.63 -17.46
N GLU A 224 -6.85 -22.15 -16.59
CA GLU A 224 -7.15 -21.81 -15.19
C GLU A 224 -6.91 -20.32 -14.95
N CYS A 225 -7.91 -19.62 -14.41
CA CYS A 225 -7.76 -18.23 -14.02
C CYS A 225 -7.12 -18.14 -12.62
N LEU A 226 -5.91 -17.54 -12.52
CA LEU A 226 -5.17 -17.43 -11.27
C LEU A 226 -5.53 -16.16 -10.50
N GLU A 227 -5.65 -15.00 -11.17
CA GLU A 227 -5.97 -13.72 -10.56
C GLU A 227 -6.75 -12.81 -11.53
N GLY A 228 -7.66 -11.99 -11.01
CA GLY A 228 -8.16 -10.78 -11.69
C GLY A 228 -9.46 -10.86 -12.45
N GLY A 229 -10.08 -12.01 -12.64
CA GLY A 229 -11.33 -12.10 -13.39
C GLY A 229 -12.54 -12.50 -12.54
N ARG A 230 -13.47 -11.56 -12.24
CA ARG A 230 -14.85 -11.99 -12.00
C ARG A 230 -15.39 -12.52 -13.31
N LEU A 231 -15.88 -13.76 -13.29
CA LEU A 231 -16.51 -14.45 -14.42
C LEU A 231 -17.95 -13.97 -14.71
N ASP A 232 -18.35 -12.77 -14.14
CA ASP A 232 -19.68 -12.18 -14.28
C ASP A 232 -19.67 -11.03 -15.30
#